data_54eda1f2fc8bae53cfa62b6483020408
#
_entry.id   54eda1f2fc8bae53cfa62b6483020408
#
_cell.length_a   1.000
_cell.length_b   1.000
_cell.length_c   1.000
_cell.angle_alpha   90.00
_cell.angle_beta   90.00
_cell.angle_gamma   90.00
#
_symmetry.space_group_name_H-M   'P 1'
#
loop_
_entity.id
_entity.type
_entity.pdbx_description
1 polymer ?
#
loop_
_entity_poly.entity_id
_entity_poly.type
_entity_poly.pdbx_seq_one_letter_code
_entity_poly.pdbx_strand_id
1 'polypeptide(L)'
;MIDLSPAQAADRIAALLAAHESRTLDFKRISAKHGRMIETLCAFANSDGGLLVIGIGDAKDLKPGAKPESRLFGVEENAEAFDDFRRLVMQRFAPPIARLHWIRVSCTLNNGQPGHVVLLRVEKSEQVHSVVGNGTWTRMDASNRELSAAEIADLAYQRGVRSAETESVAVPLELLDTPVWRSFVASRGLRAGTQAEQLLRIGLADKVGEKGAEQVLPRRAAVLLFAEEPGSLLAAFGGRADLRLMVYSGKEMGTAALPNLRKPPKTIRGPLIEQIDLAVKAVLDELAQGLTLAGSGFKTRHQYPERVVKEAIVNAVIHRDYRLNRDIMVRVFDDRIVVESPGLLPGAITSANIQYARSKARNPLIASNLREFAVPPNIDDGEGVRMMFGEMAAAQLYPPQYRQNTEAAVETLSLTLFNEDRPAVWVEVNDWVERNGPIANADVCKIAAVDTLKASKMLRAWVERGLLEPLPGRARSNAAYRQPSQADDQLGLLQADDESGTEPSAG
;
A
#
# COMPACT_ATOMS: atom_id res chain seq x y z
N MET A 1 -27.55 -9.78 -4.71
CA MET A 1 -27.39 -8.97 -5.93
C MET A 1 -28.14 -7.67 -5.67
N ILE A 2 -27.53 -6.53 -5.89
CA ILE A 2 -28.10 -5.20 -5.66
C ILE A 2 -28.60 -4.68 -7.01
N ASP A 3 -29.83 -4.14 -7.06
CA ASP A 3 -30.42 -3.52 -8.25
C ASP A 3 -30.33 -1.99 -8.13
N LEU A 4 -29.82 -1.31 -9.18
CA LEU A 4 -29.75 0.15 -9.22
C LEU A 4 -31.07 0.78 -9.63
N SER A 5 -31.33 2.02 -9.17
CA SER A 5 -32.46 2.81 -9.66
C SER A 5 -32.31 3.11 -11.16
N PRO A 6 -33.41 3.35 -11.90
CA PRO A 6 -33.34 3.59 -13.35
C PRO A 6 -32.42 4.74 -13.77
N ALA A 7 -32.38 5.85 -13.01
CA ALA A 7 -31.50 6.98 -13.30
C ALA A 7 -30.02 6.60 -13.10
N GLN A 8 -29.67 5.97 -11.98
CA GLN A 8 -28.32 5.46 -11.71
C GLN A 8 -27.88 4.42 -12.75
N ALA A 9 -28.82 3.57 -13.21
CA ALA A 9 -28.53 2.57 -14.23
C ALA A 9 -28.16 3.20 -15.58
N ALA A 10 -28.87 4.24 -16.03
CA ALA A 10 -28.59 4.92 -17.29
C ALA A 10 -27.20 5.59 -17.28
N ASP A 11 -26.89 6.34 -16.21
CA ASP A 11 -25.59 7.00 -16.07
C ASP A 11 -24.44 5.96 -16.01
N ARG A 12 -24.67 4.85 -15.32
CA ARG A 12 -23.69 3.76 -15.19
C ARG A 12 -23.43 3.11 -16.54
N ILE A 13 -24.46 2.78 -17.31
CA ILE A 13 -24.30 2.19 -18.67
C ILE A 13 -23.54 3.15 -19.58
N ALA A 14 -23.87 4.45 -19.59
CA ALA A 14 -23.16 5.42 -20.41
C ALA A 14 -21.66 5.48 -20.06
N ALA A 15 -21.34 5.50 -18.77
CA ALA A 15 -19.95 5.47 -18.30
C ALA A 15 -19.20 4.17 -18.69
N LEU A 16 -19.84 3.01 -18.57
CA LEU A 16 -19.26 1.72 -18.97
C LEU A 16 -19.03 1.62 -20.47
N LEU A 17 -19.91 2.16 -21.29
CA LEU A 17 -19.74 2.17 -22.74
C LEU A 17 -18.59 3.10 -23.20
N ALA A 18 -18.29 4.16 -22.43
CA ALA A 18 -17.17 5.05 -22.68
C ALA A 18 -15.83 4.51 -22.12
N ALA A 19 -15.87 3.54 -21.21
CA ALA A 19 -14.68 2.98 -20.58
C ALA A 19 -13.96 1.94 -21.46
N HIS A 20 -12.67 1.74 -21.19
CA HIS A 20 -11.81 0.75 -21.86
C HIS A 20 -11.31 -0.26 -20.83
N GLU A 21 -11.01 -1.48 -21.30
CA GLU A 21 -10.36 -2.50 -20.47
C GLU A 21 -9.05 -1.98 -19.89
N SER A 22 -8.80 -2.31 -18.63
CA SER A 22 -7.63 -1.87 -17.89
C SER A 22 -7.17 -2.95 -16.90
N ARG A 23 -6.24 -2.58 -16.04
CA ARG A 23 -5.79 -3.44 -14.95
C ARG A 23 -6.93 -3.82 -13.97
N THR A 24 -7.95 -2.95 -13.85
CA THR A 24 -9.05 -3.11 -12.89
C THR A 24 -10.44 -3.24 -13.54
N LEU A 25 -10.54 -3.22 -14.88
CA LEU A 25 -11.80 -3.31 -15.60
C LEU A 25 -11.69 -4.29 -16.76
N ASP A 26 -12.66 -5.20 -16.87
CA ASP A 26 -12.74 -6.16 -17.98
C ASP A 26 -14.18 -6.36 -18.44
N PHE A 27 -14.41 -6.45 -19.75
CA PHE A 27 -15.71 -6.62 -20.38
C PHE A 27 -15.85 -8.00 -21.00
N LYS A 28 -16.91 -8.71 -20.66
CA LYS A 28 -17.17 -10.05 -21.23
C LYS A 28 -18.64 -10.25 -21.58
N ARG A 29 -18.90 -10.79 -22.76
CA ARG A 29 -20.21 -11.36 -23.08
C ARG A 29 -20.38 -12.65 -22.31
N ILE A 30 -21.62 -12.99 -21.96
CA ILE A 30 -21.88 -14.26 -21.25
C ILE A 30 -21.63 -15.49 -22.13
N SER A 31 -21.67 -15.33 -23.45
CA SER A 31 -21.27 -16.36 -24.43
C SER A 31 -19.76 -16.65 -24.41
N ALA A 32 -18.94 -15.84 -23.75
CA ALA A 32 -17.51 -16.10 -23.63
C ALA A 32 -17.23 -17.36 -22.80
N LYS A 33 -16.04 -17.96 -22.99
CA LYS A 33 -15.62 -19.13 -22.22
C LYS A 33 -15.54 -18.76 -20.73
N HIS A 34 -16.35 -19.42 -19.89
CA HIS A 34 -16.39 -19.18 -18.44
C HIS A 34 -15.01 -19.30 -17.76
N GLY A 35 -14.14 -20.20 -18.26
CA GLY A 35 -12.77 -20.34 -17.76
C GLY A 35 -12.00 -19.01 -17.76
N ARG A 36 -12.07 -18.23 -18.86
CA ARG A 36 -11.40 -16.93 -18.94
C ARG A 36 -11.98 -15.90 -17.96
N MET A 37 -13.29 -15.95 -17.72
CA MET A 37 -13.92 -15.06 -16.74
C MET A 37 -13.48 -15.42 -15.32
N ILE A 38 -13.34 -16.72 -15.00
CA ILE A 38 -12.82 -17.22 -13.72
C ILE A 38 -11.35 -16.81 -13.54
N GLU A 39 -10.51 -16.94 -14.58
CA GLU A 39 -9.12 -16.45 -14.58
C GLU A 39 -9.05 -14.96 -14.29
N THR A 40 -9.93 -14.14 -14.90
CA THR A 40 -10.00 -12.69 -14.65
C THR A 40 -10.35 -12.37 -13.21
N LEU A 41 -11.33 -13.07 -12.61
CA LEU A 41 -11.68 -12.86 -11.19
C LEU A 41 -10.54 -13.25 -10.26
N CYS A 42 -9.83 -14.36 -10.55
CA CYS A 42 -8.63 -14.76 -9.83
C CYS A 42 -7.54 -13.67 -9.94
N ALA A 43 -7.30 -13.18 -11.16
CA ALA A 43 -6.31 -12.17 -11.45
C ALA A 43 -6.62 -10.84 -10.73
N PHE A 44 -7.89 -10.43 -10.67
CA PHE A 44 -8.32 -9.25 -9.90
C PHE A 44 -8.06 -9.43 -8.40
N ALA A 45 -8.47 -10.57 -7.82
CA ALA A 45 -8.24 -10.84 -6.39
C ALA A 45 -6.75 -10.83 -6.02
N ASN A 46 -5.91 -11.37 -6.90
CA ASN A 46 -4.46 -11.44 -6.72
C ASN A 46 -3.73 -10.12 -7.08
N SER A 47 -4.40 -9.15 -7.68
CA SER A 47 -3.82 -7.85 -8.05
C SER A 47 -4.40 -6.72 -7.17
N ASP A 48 -5.01 -5.73 -7.78
CA ASP A 48 -5.52 -4.53 -7.10
C ASP A 48 -7.04 -4.54 -6.91
N GLY A 49 -7.67 -5.68 -7.15
CA GLY A 49 -9.11 -5.79 -7.30
C GLY A 49 -9.55 -5.44 -8.71
N GLY A 50 -10.86 -5.40 -8.94
CA GLY A 50 -11.37 -5.02 -10.25
C GLY A 50 -12.86 -5.27 -10.43
N LEU A 51 -13.34 -4.89 -11.59
CA LEU A 51 -14.71 -4.99 -12.03
C LEU A 51 -14.79 -5.82 -13.30
N LEU A 52 -15.44 -6.97 -13.23
CA LEU A 52 -15.83 -7.75 -14.40
C LEU A 52 -17.25 -7.34 -14.80
N VAL A 53 -17.39 -6.80 -16.01
CA VAL A 53 -18.67 -6.38 -16.59
C VAL A 53 -19.17 -7.49 -17.52
N ILE A 54 -20.30 -8.07 -17.17
CA ILE A 54 -20.90 -9.19 -17.91
C ILE A 54 -22.11 -8.71 -18.70
N GLY A 55 -22.14 -8.98 -19.99
CA GLY A 55 -23.20 -8.57 -20.91
C GLY A 55 -22.84 -7.36 -21.78
N ILE A 56 -21.62 -6.85 -21.69
CA ILE A 56 -21.07 -5.85 -22.63
C ILE A 56 -19.93 -6.50 -23.41
N GLY A 57 -19.92 -6.34 -24.74
CA GLY A 57 -18.82 -6.78 -25.60
C GLY A 57 -17.59 -5.87 -25.49
N ASP A 58 -16.40 -6.39 -25.82
CA ASP A 58 -15.17 -5.58 -25.85
C ASP A 58 -15.31 -4.43 -26.87
N ALA A 59 -14.76 -3.26 -26.51
CA ALA A 59 -14.73 -2.10 -27.40
C ALA A 59 -13.90 -2.35 -28.67
N LYS A 60 -12.92 -3.25 -28.62
CA LYS A 60 -12.09 -3.65 -29.77
C LYS A 60 -12.88 -4.37 -30.85
N ASP A 61 -13.98 -5.05 -30.48
CA ASP A 61 -14.83 -5.78 -31.41
C ASP A 61 -15.86 -4.88 -32.12
N LEU A 62 -15.90 -3.58 -31.77
CA LEU A 62 -16.84 -2.62 -32.35
C LEU A 62 -16.42 -2.28 -33.79
N LYS A 63 -17.34 -2.48 -34.73
CA LYS A 63 -17.09 -2.09 -36.11
C LYS A 63 -17.00 -0.57 -36.27
N PRO A 64 -16.13 -0.06 -37.16
CA PRO A 64 -16.04 1.36 -37.44
C PRO A 64 -17.40 1.97 -37.77
N GLY A 65 -17.78 3.06 -37.04
CA GLY A 65 -19.06 3.74 -37.22
C GLY A 65 -20.28 3.10 -36.53
N ALA A 66 -20.09 1.99 -35.81
CA ALA A 66 -21.17 1.41 -35.00
C ALA A 66 -21.37 2.21 -33.70
N LYS A 67 -22.61 2.28 -33.23
CA LYS A 67 -22.93 2.96 -31.97
C LYS A 67 -22.43 2.13 -30.77
N PRO A 68 -21.96 2.78 -29.67
CA PRO A 68 -21.49 2.08 -28.47
C PRO A 68 -22.53 1.10 -27.89
N GLU A 69 -23.82 1.41 -27.98
CA GLU A 69 -24.94 0.60 -27.48
C GLU A 69 -25.05 -0.75 -28.19
N SER A 70 -24.47 -0.89 -29.39
CA SER A 70 -24.41 -2.20 -30.09
C SER A 70 -23.62 -3.27 -29.33
N ARG A 71 -22.85 -2.88 -28.30
CA ARG A 71 -22.11 -3.76 -27.39
C ARG A 71 -22.97 -4.32 -26.25
N LEU A 72 -24.21 -3.83 -26.06
CA LEU A 72 -25.11 -4.24 -24.99
C LEU A 72 -25.85 -5.54 -25.35
N PHE A 73 -25.28 -6.67 -24.99
CA PHE A 73 -25.87 -8.00 -25.23
C PHE A 73 -26.75 -8.45 -24.04
N GLY A 74 -26.39 -8.00 -22.81
CA GLY A 74 -27.04 -8.42 -21.58
C GLY A 74 -26.67 -9.84 -21.16
N VAL A 75 -27.08 -10.23 -19.95
CA VAL A 75 -26.98 -11.62 -19.46
C VAL A 75 -28.09 -12.49 -20.05
N GLU A 76 -29.13 -11.89 -20.63
CA GLU A 76 -30.24 -12.52 -21.35
C GLU A 76 -29.78 -13.14 -22.67
N GLU A 77 -28.59 -12.76 -23.18
CA GLU A 77 -27.99 -13.44 -24.35
C GLU A 77 -27.93 -14.97 -24.15
N ASN A 78 -27.64 -15.41 -22.93
CA ASN A 78 -27.68 -16.82 -22.52
C ASN A 78 -27.85 -16.89 -20.97
N ALA A 79 -29.09 -16.92 -20.52
CA ALA A 79 -29.42 -16.96 -19.09
C ALA A 79 -28.94 -18.25 -18.40
N GLU A 80 -28.98 -19.40 -19.09
CA GLU A 80 -28.49 -20.66 -18.54
C GLU A 80 -26.98 -20.62 -18.31
N ALA A 81 -26.22 -20.12 -19.29
CA ALA A 81 -24.78 -19.91 -19.14
C ALA A 81 -24.45 -18.93 -17.99
N PHE A 82 -25.29 -17.92 -17.76
CA PHE A 82 -25.10 -17.01 -16.62
C PHE A 82 -25.30 -17.71 -15.28
N ASP A 83 -26.29 -18.55 -15.13
CA ASP A 83 -26.52 -19.33 -13.92
C ASP A 83 -25.40 -20.37 -13.69
N ASP A 84 -24.91 -21.00 -14.75
CA ASP A 84 -23.74 -21.88 -14.68
C ASP A 84 -22.49 -21.13 -14.23
N PHE A 85 -22.24 -19.94 -14.79
CA PHE A 85 -21.12 -19.10 -14.37
C PHE A 85 -21.19 -18.73 -12.89
N ARG A 86 -22.38 -18.36 -12.40
CA ARG A 86 -22.57 -18.04 -10.96
C ARG A 86 -22.21 -19.24 -10.06
N ARG A 87 -22.59 -20.46 -10.46
CA ARG A 87 -22.22 -21.69 -9.72
C ARG A 87 -20.71 -21.94 -9.74
N LEU A 88 -20.07 -21.75 -10.89
CA LEU A 88 -18.63 -21.90 -11.04
C LEU A 88 -17.83 -20.93 -10.18
N VAL A 89 -18.25 -19.67 -10.10
CA VAL A 89 -17.60 -18.64 -9.28
C VAL A 89 -17.50 -19.08 -7.81
N MET A 90 -18.52 -19.76 -7.28
CA MET A 90 -18.54 -20.22 -5.88
C MET A 90 -17.64 -21.43 -5.61
N GLN A 91 -17.19 -22.17 -6.62
CA GLN A 91 -16.53 -23.46 -6.47
C GLN A 91 -15.10 -23.51 -6.99
N ARG A 92 -14.71 -22.56 -7.82
CA ARG A 92 -13.47 -22.65 -8.63
C ARG A 92 -12.25 -21.99 -8.01
N PHE A 93 -12.35 -21.38 -6.85
CA PHE A 93 -11.22 -20.71 -6.21
C PHE A 93 -10.73 -21.46 -4.97
N ALA A 94 -9.42 -21.57 -4.84
CA ALA A 94 -8.74 -22.14 -3.69
C ALA A 94 -7.65 -21.14 -3.18
N PRO A 95 -7.83 -20.52 -1.99
CA PRO A 95 -9.05 -20.47 -1.19
C PRO A 95 -10.20 -19.70 -1.88
N PRO A 96 -11.44 -19.81 -1.42
CA PRO A 96 -12.57 -19.04 -1.97
C PRO A 96 -12.35 -17.53 -1.86
N ILE A 97 -12.76 -16.77 -2.86
CA ILE A 97 -12.74 -15.29 -2.80
C ILE A 97 -13.89 -14.82 -1.92
N ALA A 98 -13.57 -14.22 -0.76
CA ALA A 98 -14.56 -13.90 0.28
C ALA A 98 -15.47 -12.71 -0.09
N ARG A 99 -14.96 -11.73 -0.86
CA ARG A 99 -15.67 -10.48 -1.17
C ARG A 99 -15.91 -10.34 -2.66
N LEU A 100 -17.09 -10.82 -3.07
CA LEU A 100 -17.62 -10.72 -4.41
C LEU A 100 -18.96 -9.97 -4.38
N HIS A 101 -19.00 -8.78 -4.98
CA HIS A 101 -20.20 -7.95 -4.99
C HIS A 101 -20.85 -8.01 -6.37
N TRP A 102 -22.11 -8.46 -6.41
CA TRP A 102 -22.90 -8.61 -7.61
C TRP A 102 -23.91 -7.46 -7.70
N ILE A 103 -23.81 -6.65 -8.76
CA ILE A 103 -24.71 -5.52 -9.02
C ILE A 103 -25.38 -5.75 -10.37
N ARG A 104 -26.70 -5.64 -10.42
CA ARG A 104 -27.49 -5.74 -11.65
C ARG A 104 -27.83 -4.34 -12.13
N VAL A 105 -27.61 -4.06 -13.40
CA VAL A 105 -27.90 -2.78 -14.03
C VAL A 105 -28.87 -3.01 -15.17
N SER A 106 -30.08 -2.49 -15.05
CA SER A 106 -31.12 -2.57 -16.09
C SER A 106 -30.76 -1.64 -17.26
N CYS A 107 -30.93 -2.12 -18.48
CA CYS A 107 -30.67 -1.34 -19.68
C CYS A 107 -31.53 -1.82 -20.88
N THR A 108 -31.53 -1.04 -21.96
CA THR A 108 -32.06 -1.50 -23.25
C THR A 108 -30.93 -2.16 -24.03
N LEU A 109 -31.10 -3.41 -24.42
CA LEU A 109 -30.12 -4.19 -25.15
C LEU A 109 -30.01 -3.75 -26.62
N ASN A 110 -28.98 -4.21 -27.31
CA ASN A 110 -28.74 -3.93 -28.75
C ASN A 110 -29.86 -4.39 -29.69
N ASN A 111 -30.70 -5.33 -29.27
CA ASN A 111 -31.88 -5.80 -29.96
C ASN A 111 -33.17 -5.00 -29.64
N GLY A 112 -33.05 -3.93 -28.83
CA GLY A 112 -34.17 -3.09 -28.42
C GLY A 112 -35.02 -3.64 -27.25
N GLN A 113 -34.70 -4.82 -26.74
CA GLN A 113 -35.42 -5.41 -25.60
C GLN A 113 -34.85 -4.94 -24.27
N PRO A 114 -35.66 -4.88 -23.20
CA PRO A 114 -35.17 -4.65 -21.85
C PRO A 114 -34.31 -5.86 -21.40
N GLY A 115 -33.23 -5.57 -20.70
CA GLY A 115 -32.34 -6.59 -20.17
C GLY A 115 -31.39 -6.03 -19.13
N HIS A 116 -30.36 -6.80 -18.78
CA HIS A 116 -29.45 -6.46 -17.68
C HIS A 116 -27.99 -6.69 -18.05
N VAL A 117 -27.15 -5.79 -17.59
CA VAL A 117 -25.72 -5.97 -17.45
C VAL A 117 -25.42 -6.29 -16.01
N VAL A 118 -24.50 -7.21 -15.74
CA VAL A 118 -24.10 -7.56 -14.38
C VAL A 118 -22.67 -7.12 -14.13
N LEU A 119 -22.47 -6.39 -13.06
CA LEU A 119 -21.18 -5.96 -12.58
C LEU A 119 -20.75 -6.88 -11.43
N LEU A 120 -19.62 -7.54 -11.60
CA LEU A 120 -19.03 -8.35 -10.54
C LEU A 120 -17.75 -7.71 -10.07
N ARG A 121 -17.84 -7.05 -8.90
CA ARG A 121 -16.72 -6.41 -8.25
C ARG A 121 -15.98 -7.40 -7.37
N VAL A 122 -14.65 -7.42 -7.52
CA VAL A 122 -13.71 -8.19 -6.72
C VAL A 122 -12.81 -7.22 -5.99
N GLU A 123 -12.72 -7.31 -4.67
CA GLU A 123 -11.75 -6.54 -3.91
C GLU A 123 -10.38 -7.21 -3.94
N LYS A 124 -9.31 -6.40 -3.77
CA LYS A 124 -7.96 -6.90 -3.56
C LYS A 124 -7.97 -7.83 -2.35
N SER A 125 -7.55 -9.08 -2.53
CA SER A 125 -7.57 -10.06 -1.46
C SER A 125 -6.34 -9.99 -0.56
N GLU A 126 -6.52 -10.37 0.69
CA GLU A 126 -5.41 -10.61 1.62
C GLU A 126 -4.77 -11.99 1.46
N GLN A 127 -5.38 -12.87 0.67
CA GLN A 127 -4.90 -14.22 0.37
C GLN A 127 -4.47 -14.33 -1.09
N VAL A 128 -3.74 -15.39 -1.38
CA VAL A 128 -3.40 -15.77 -2.77
C VAL A 128 -4.40 -16.81 -3.23
N HIS A 129 -5.09 -16.52 -4.32
CA HIS A 129 -6.12 -17.39 -4.89
C HIS A 129 -5.60 -18.11 -6.13
N SER A 130 -5.95 -19.38 -6.26
CA SER A 130 -5.71 -20.18 -7.45
C SER A 130 -7.05 -20.65 -8.05
N VAL A 131 -7.10 -20.81 -9.36
CA VAL A 131 -8.21 -21.48 -10.02
C VAL A 131 -7.99 -22.99 -9.95
N VAL A 132 -8.93 -23.72 -9.36
CA VAL A 132 -8.81 -25.17 -9.18
C VAL A 132 -8.61 -25.85 -10.54
N GLY A 133 -7.45 -26.50 -10.70
CA GLY A 133 -7.04 -27.19 -11.93
C GLY A 133 -6.59 -26.27 -13.08
N ASN A 134 -6.38 -24.96 -12.83
CA ASN A 134 -6.00 -24.02 -13.90
C ASN A 134 -5.02 -22.92 -13.44
N GLY A 135 -4.25 -23.13 -12.38
CA GLY A 135 -3.17 -22.24 -11.97
C GLY A 135 -3.58 -20.98 -11.19
N THR A 136 -2.62 -20.10 -10.99
CA THR A 136 -2.74 -18.84 -10.25
C THR A 136 -2.51 -17.68 -11.19
N TRP A 137 -3.42 -16.73 -11.22
CA TRP A 137 -3.45 -15.66 -12.21
C TRP A 137 -3.26 -14.29 -11.57
N THR A 138 -2.60 -13.38 -12.30
CA THR A 138 -2.45 -11.95 -11.97
C THR A 138 -2.86 -11.09 -13.17
N ARG A 139 -3.13 -9.82 -12.90
CA ARG A 139 -3.48 -8.84 -13.94
C ARG A 139 -2.25 -8.06 -14.39
N MET A 140 -1.98 -8.04 -15.68
CA MET A 140 -1.02 -7.16 -16.34
C MET A 140 -1.77 -6.30 -17.35
N ASP A 141 -1.91 -5.00 -17.04
CA ASP A 141 -2.76 -4.09 -17.82
C ASP A 141 -4.16 -4.68 -18.08
N ALA A 142 -4.58 -4.78 -19.32
CA ALA A 142 -5.86 -5.38 -19.71
C ALA A 142 -5.79 -6.92 -19.94
N SER A 143 -4.70 -7.59 -19.51
CA SER A 143 -4.50 -9.03 -19.77
C SER A 143 -4.29 -9.83 -18.50
N ASN A 144 -4.71 -11.10 -18.51
CA ASN A 144 -4.40 -12.05 -17.43
C ASN A 144 -3.08 -12.77 -17.74
N ARG A 145 -2.25 -12.99 -16.72
CA ARG A 145 -1.02 -13.77 -16.80
C ARG A 145 -0.98 -14.80 -15.69
N GLU A 146 -0.58 -16.01 -16.01
CA GLU A 146 -0.33 -17.04 -15.01
C GLU A 146 0.96 -16.76 -14.26
N LEU A 147 0.94 -16.93 -12.93
CA LEU A 147 2.08 -16.79 -12.05
C LEU A 147 2.88 -18.09 -11.97
N SER A 148 4.21 -17.97 -12.03
CA SER A 148 5.14 -19.05 -11.69
C SER A 148 5.11 -19.36 -10.20
N ALA A 149 5.64 -20.53 -9.81
CA ALA A 149 5.73 -20.92 -8.39
C ALA A 149 6.52 -19.90 -7.53
N ALA A 150 7.56 -19.29 -8.09
CA ALA A 150 8.33 -18.25 -7.41
C ALA A 150 7.49 -16.99 -7.18
N GLU A 151 6.77 -16.53 -8.21
CA GLU A 151 5.90 -15.35 -8.10
C GLU A 151 4.70 -15.57 -7.15
N ILE A 152 4.16 -16.79 -7.08
CA ILE A 152 3.14 -17.18 -6.10
C ILE A 152 3.69 -17.07 -4.68
N ALA A 153 4.93 -17.56 -4.46
CA ALA A 153 5.59 -17.43 -3.18
C ALA A 153 5.80 -15.97 -2.82
N ASP A 154 6.29 -15.14 -3.74
CA ASP A 154 6.47 -13.70 -3.54
C ASP A 154 5.15 -12.99 -3.21
N LEU A 155 4.08 -13.30 -3.93
CA LEU A 155 2.76 -12.76 -3.65
C LEU A 155 2.26 -13.16 -2.27
N ALA A 156 2.52 -14.41 -1.82
CA ALA A 156 2.15 -14.86 -0.47
C ALA A 156 2.86 -14.05 0.63
N TYR A 157 4.12 -13.68 0.41
CA TYR A 157 4.84 -12.79 1.32
C TYR A 157 4.31 -11.35 1.27
N GLN A 158 4.04 -10.81 0.07
CA GLN A 158 3.47 -9.46 -0.07
C GLN A 158 2.10 -9.35 0.61
N ARG A 159 1.29 -10.41 0.58
CA ARG A 159 -0.03 -10.46 1.24
C ARG A 159 0.07 -10.72 2.74
N GLY A 160 1.25 -11.05 3.27
CA GLY A 160 1.44 -11.41 4.67
C GLY A 160 0.88 -12.80 5.03
N VAL A 161 0.63 -13.66 4.04
CA VAL A 161 0.29 -15.08 4.24
C VAL A 161 1.52 -15.85 4.73
N ARG A 162 2.70 -15.41 4.28
CA ARG A 162 4.01 -15.83 4.80
C ARG A 162 4.77 -14.61 5.30
N SER A 163 5.61 -14.82 6.32
CA SER A 163 6.50 -13.78 6.83
C SER A 163 7.94 -14.29 6.88
N ALA A 164 8.87 -13.52 6.33
CA ALA A 164 10.28 -13.86 6.36
C ALA A 164 10.84 -13.96 7.78
N GLU A 165 10.27 -13.24 8.72
CA GLU A 165 10.69 -13.24 10.13
C GLU A 165 10.57 -14.60 10.81
N THR A 166 9.66 -15.48 10.30
CA THR A 166 9.43 -16.81 10.83
C THR A 166 10.34 -17.89 10.25
N GLU A 167 11.14 -17.56 9.25
CA GLU A 167 12.07 -18.51 8.62
C GLU A 167 13.22 -18.86 9.58
N SER A 168 13.49 -20.16 9.77
CA SER A 168 14.66 -20.63 10.50
C SER A 168 15.92 -20.39 9.70
N VAL A 169 16.97 -19.87 10.33
CA VAL A 169 18.26 -19.56 9.71
C VAL A 169 19.38 -20.27 10.43
N ALA A 170 20.38 -20.75 9.68
CA ALA A 170 21.52 -21.50 10.24
C ALA A 170 22.56 -20.53 10.86
N VAL A 171 22.11 -19.75 11.85
CA VAL A 171 22.94 -18.85 12.66
C VAL A 171 23.18 -19.50 14.02
N PRO A 172 24.42 -19.60 14.52
CA PRO A 172 24.71 -20.13 15.85
C PRO A 172 24.00 -19.34 16.95
N LEU A 173 23.37 -20.03 17.91
CA LEU A 173 22.62 -19.39 18.98
C LEU A 173 23.51 -18.53 19.90
N GLU A 174 24.77 -18.90 20.05
CA GLU A 174 25.77 -18.17 20.84
C GLU A 174 25.94 -16.73 20.39
N LEU A 175 25.74 -16.45 19.08
CA LEU A 175 25.78 -15.08 18.52
C LEU A 175 24.58 -14.22 18.90
N LEU A 176 23.57 -14.82 19.52
CA LEU A 176 22.41 -14.12 20.04
C LEU A 176 22.47 -13.89 21.54
N ASP A 177 23.52 -14.42 22.26
CA ASP A 177 23.72 -14.17 23.70
C ASP A 177 24.38 -12.80 23.94
N THR A 178 23.67 -11.75 23.62
CA THR A 178 24.10 -10.36 23.67
C THR A 178 23.56 -9.65 24.90
N PRO A 179 24.09 -8.46 25.25
CA PRO A 179 23.49 -7.61 26.30
C PRO A 179 22.01 -7.31 26.05
N VAL A 180 21.61 -7.14 24.77
CA VAL A 180 20.21 -6.89 24.36
C VAL A 180 19.32 -8.10 24.68
N TRP A 181 19.80 -9.32 24.37
CA TRP A 181 19.08 -10.56 24.73
C TRP A 181 18.89 -10.66 26.24
N ARG A 182 19.96 -10.46 27.02
CA ARG A 182 19.90 -10.57 28.49
C ARG A 182 18.97 -9.54 29.12
N SER A 183 18.98 -8.31 28.59
CA SER A 183 18.05 -7.26 29.00
C SER A 183 16.61 -7.62 28.66
N PHE A 184 16.35 -8.16 27.49
CA PHE A 184 15.04 -8.60 27.04
C PHE A 184 14.50 -9.77 27.91
N VAL A 185 15.32 -10.77 28.22
CA VAL A 185 14.97 -11.89 29.12
C VAL A 185 14.57 -11.37 30.49
N ALA A 186 15.31 -10.41 31.05
CA ALA A 186 15.02 -9.80 32.32
C ALA A 186 13.73 -8.97 32.30
N SER A 187 13.53 -8.16 31.27
CA SER A 187 12.32 -7.33 31.09
C SER A 187 11.06 -8.17 30.94
N ARG A 188 11.12 -9.19 30.11
CA ARG A 188 9.99 -10.10 29.87
C ARG A 188 9.74 -11.09 31.01
N GLY A 189 10.67 -11.24 31.94
CA GLY A 189 10.56 -12.20 33.05
C GLY A 189 10.53 -13.65 32.57
N LEU A 190 11.38 -14.00 31.57
CA LEU A 190 11.41 -15.37 31.07
C LEU A 190 11.91 -16.33 32.14
N ARG A 191 11.23 -17.50 32.24
CA ARG A 191 11.61 -18.56 33.18
C ARG A 191 13.04 -19.05 32.90
N ALA A 192 13.74 -19.48 33.95
CA ALA A 192 15.04 -20.12 33.85
C ALA A 192 15.06 -21.25 32.83
N GLY A 193 16.18 -21.42 32.17
CA GLY A 193 16.43 -22.41 31.13
C GLY A 193 17.58 -21.97 30.23
N THR A 194 17.99 -22.84 29.32
CA THR A 194 18.97 -22.47 28.29
C THR A 194 18.39 -21.44 27.32
N GLN A 195 19.24 -20.69 26.63
CA GLN A 195 18.84 -19.74 25.60
C GLN A 195 17.96 -20.43 24.53
N ALA A 196 18.35 -21.63 24.09
CA ALA A 196 17.58 -22.42 23.14
C ALA A 196 16.15 -22.71 23.63
N GLU A 197 15.97 -23.12 24.89
CA GLU A 197 14.66 -23.35 25.47
C GLU A 197 13.84 -22.09 25.60
N GLN A 198 14.47 -20.96 25.95
CA GLN A 198 13.81 -19.67 26.06
C GLN A 198 13.32 -19.19 24.69
N LEU A 199 14.16 -19.25 23.65
CA LEU A 199 13.79 -18.88 22.28
C LEU A 199 12.65 -19.77 21.74
N LEU A 200 12.69 -21.08 21.98
CA LEU A 200 11.61 -22.00 21.59
C LEU A 200 10.27 -21.64 22.28
N ARG A 201 10.29 -21.31 23.58
CA ARG A 201 9.08 -20.95 24.33
C ARG A 201 8.39 -19.70 23.81
N ILE A 202 9.17 -18.73 23.32
CA ILE A 202 8.63 -17.48 22.81
C ILE A 202 8.43 -17.48 21.28
N GLY A 203 8.62 -18.65 20.63
CA GLY A 203 8.40 -18.81 19.20
C GLY A 203 9.45 -18.13 18.32
N LEU A 204 10.65 -17.90 18.84
CA LEU A 204 11.77 -17.29 18.10
C LEU A 204 12.83 -18.29 17.62
N ALA A 205 12.60 -19.59 17.84
CA ALA A 205 13.41 -20.68 17.31
C ALA A 205 12.54 -21.89 16.95
N ASP A 206 13.08 -22.78 16.13
CA ASP A 206 12.44 -24.03 15.74
C ASP A 206 13.43 -25.20 15.96
N LYS A 207 12.87 -26.39 16.19
CA LYS A 207 13.61 -27.65 16.13
C LYS A 207 13.59 -28.15 14.70
N VAL A 208 14.77 -28.33 14.11
CA VAL A 208 14.95 -28.77 12.73
C VAL A 208 15.81 -30.04 12.72
N GLY A 209 15.44 -31.03 11.92
CA GLY A 209 16.13 -32.29 11.79
C GLY A 209 15.24 -33.50 12.07
N GLU A 210 15.82 -34.70 11.96
CA GLU A 210 15.13 -35.95 12.26
C GLU A 210 14.99 -36.15 13.75
N LYS A 211 13.93 -36.87 14.16
CA LYS A 211 13.66 -37.15 15.56
C LYS A 211 14.85 -37.86 16.23
N GLY A 212 15.44 -37.21 17.22
CA GLY A 212 16.64 -37.69 17.95
C GLY A 212 17.96 -37.04 17.48
N ALA A 213 17.95 -36.28 16.37
CA ALA A 213 19.07 -35.47 15.88
C ALA A 213 18.64 -34.03 15.62
N GLU A 214 17.63 -33.55 16.38
CA GLU A 214 17.07 -32.21 16.22
C GLU A 214 18.07 -31.14 16.67
N GLN A 215 18.30 -30.15 15.81
CA GLN A 215 19.05 -28.92 16.12
C GLN A 215 18.05 -27.77 16.32
N VAL A 216 18.31 -26.92 17.32
CA VAL A 216 17.55 -25.70 17.51
C VAL A 216 18.15 -24.59 16.64
N LEU A 217 17.37 -24.10 15.69
CA LEU A 217 17.76 -22.99 14.85
C LEU A 217 16.94 -21.75 15.20
N PRO A 218 17.56 -20.56 15.27
CA PRO A 218 16.85 -19.30 15.47
C PRO A 218 16.00 -18.96 14.24
N ARG A 219 14.87 -18.34 14.46
CA ARG A 219 14.14 -17.67 13.39
C ARG A 219 14.83 -16.38 13.01
N ARG A 220 14.64 -15.91 11.77
CA ARG A 220 15.17 -14.63 11.31
C ARG A 220 14.86 -13.49 12.27
N ALA A 221 13.63 -13.47 12.86
CA ALA A 221 13.25 -12.50 13.89
C ALA A 221 14.21 -12.49 15.08
N ALA A 222 14.66 -13.64 15.58
CA ALA A 222 15.59 -13.70 16.71
C ALA A 222 16.94 -13.07 16.37
N VAL A 223 17.45 -13.35 15.17
CA VAL A 223 18.70 -12.74 14.69
C VAL A 223 18.57 -11.22 14.58
N LEU A 224 17.48 -10.74 14.02
CA LEU A 224 17.18 -9.30 13.87
C LEU A 224 17.04 -8.59 15.22
N LEU A 225 16.43 -9.25 16.21
CA LEU A 225 16.16 -8.65 17.53
C LEU A 225 17.36 -8.64 18.45
N PHE A 226 18.27 -9.65 18.34
CA PHE A 226 19.25 -9.89 19.39
C PHE A 226 20.72 -9.93 18.92
N ALA A 227 21.01 -10.25 17.65
CA ALA A 227 22.39 -10.30 17.18
C ALA A 227 23.03 -8.90 17.12
N GLU A 228 24.34 -8.80 17.40
CA GLU A 228 25.06 -7.53 17.30
C GLU A 228 25.17 -7.01 15.86
N GLU A 229 25.31 -7.91 14.88
CA GLU A 229 25.37 -7.57 13.45
C GLU A 229 24.40 -8.41 12.61
N PRO A 230 23.08 -8.20 12.77
CA PRO A 230 22.07 -9.01 12.10
C PRO A 230 22.17 -8.92 10.57
N GLY A 231 22.53 -7.75 10.03
CA GLY A 231 22.70 -7.54 8.59
C GLY A 231 23.81 -8.40 7.99
N SER A 232 24.93 -8.52 8.69
CA SER A 232 26.06 -9.35 8.29
C SER A 232 25.73 -10.84 8.34
N LEU A 233 25.09 -11.30 9.42
CA LEU A 233 24.68 -12.70 9.60
C LEU A 233 23.63 -13.12 8.59
N LEU A 234 22.67 -12.26 8.27
CA LEU A 234 21.59 -12.55 7.34
C LEU A 234 21.99 -12.37 5.87
N ALA A 235 23.13 -11.77 5.57
CA ALA A 235 23.62 -11.60 4.20
C ALA A 235 23.80 -12.95 3.47
N ALA A 236 24.23 -13.99 4.17
CA ALA A 236 24.31 -15.36 3.65
C ALA A 236 22.95 -15.96 3.24
N PHE A 237 21.85 -15.41 3.78
CA PHE A 237 20.47 -15.82 3.51
C PHE A 237 19.73 -14.81 2.62
N GLY A 238 20.49 -13.99 1.85
CA GLY A 238 19.95 -13.05 0.86
C GLY A 238 19.33 -11.77 1.44
N GLY A 239 19.38 -11.59 2.76
CA GLY A 239 18.79 -10.43 3.43
C GLY A 239 19.82 -9.36 3.82
N ARG A 240 19.38 -8.13 3.96
CA ARG A 240 20.07 -7.04 4.66
C ARG A 240 19.19 -6.54 5.79
N ALA A 241 19.78 -5.90 6.80
CA ALA A 241 19.04 -5.41 7.95
C ALA A 241 19.49 -4.02 8.43
N ASP A 242 20.35 -3.36 7.68
CA ASP A 242 20.91 -2.06 8.08
C ASP A 242 20.01 -0.91 7.67
N LEU A 243 20.23 0.25 8.32
CA LEU A 243 19.62 1.52 7.97
C LEU A 243 20.73 2.49 7.57
N ARG A 244 20.50 3.28 6.51
CA ARG A 244 21.46 4.29 6.03
C ARG A 244 20.85 5.68 6.09
N LEU A 245 21.52 6.58 6.81
CA LEU A 245 21.17 8.00 6.88
C LEU A 245 22.05 8.79 5.91
N MET A 246 21.41 9.59 5.06
CA MET A 246 22.03 10.52 4.12
C MET A 246 21.46 11.91 4.28
N VAL A 247 22.32 12.92 4.33
CA VAL A 247 21.94 14.32 4.48
C VAL A 247 22.37 15.10 3.27
N TYR A 248 21.42 15.70 2.57
CA TYR A 248 21.63 16.45 1.34
C TYR A 248 21.57 17.95 1.58
N SER A 249 22.31 18.71 0.77
CA SER A 249 22.15 20.16 0.64
C SER A 249 21.13 20.45 -0.48
N GLY A 250 20.11 21.25 -0.18
CA GLY A 250 19.03 21.55 -1.11
C GLY A 250 17.86 20.59 -1.02
N LYS A 251 16.97 20.67 -2.02
CA LYS A 251 15.68 19.97 -2.03
C LYS A 251 15.71 18.66 -2.83
N GLU A 252 16.73 18.41 -3.62
CA GLU A 252 16.83 17.24 -4.50
C GLU A 252 18.22 16.61 -4.42
N MET A 253 18.31 15.35 -4.82
CA MET A 253 19.59 14.68 -5.00
C MET A 253 20.28 15.27 -6.23
N GLY A 254 21.53 15.72 -6.05
CA GLY A 254 22.32 16.24 -7.17
C GLY A 254 22.60 15.17 -8.22
N THR A 255 22.42 15.51 -9.48
CA THR A 255 22.72 14.67 -10.66
C THR A 255 24.13 14.92 -11.23
N ALA A 256 24.89 15.83 -10.62
CA ALA A 256 26.28 16.14 -11.02
C ALA A 256 27.23 14.98 -10.65
N ALA A 257 28.46 15.05 -11.17
CA ALA A 257 29.50 14.04 -10.91
C ALA A 257 29.81 13.81 -9.41
N LEU A 258 29.54 14.81 -8.56
CA LEU A 258 29.60 14.69 -7.10
C LEU A 258 28.19 14.86 -6.52
N PRO A 259 27.75 13.91 -5.65
CA PRO A 259 26.48 14.06 -4.96
C PRO A 259 26.56 15.26 -4.01
N ASN A 260 25.43 15.99 -3.87
CA ASN A 260 25.28 17.12 -2.95
C ASN A 260 25.07 16.69 -1.49
N LEU A 261 25.77 15.65 -1.07
CA LEU A 261 25.77 15.19 0.33
C LEU A 261 26.47 16.22 1.23
N ARG A 262 25.83 16.58 2.33
CA ARG A 262 26.40 17.48 3.32
C ARG A 262 27.51 16.82 4.14
N LYS A 263 27.45 15.48 4.29
CA LYS A 263 28.41 14.62 4.96
C LYS A 263 28.38 13.19 4.44
N PRO A 264 29.40 12.36 4.72
CA PRO A 264 29.38 10.96 4.36
C PRO A 264 28.14 10.22 4.88
N PRO A 265 27.55 9.30 4.12
CA PRO A 265 26.43 8.48 4.58
C PRO A 265 26.77 7.71 5.86
N LYS A 266 25.86 7.72 6.84
CA LYS A 266 26.01 6.96 8.08
C LYS A 266 25.22 5.65 7.97
N THR A 267 25.90 4.52 8.13
CA THR A 267 25.26 3.21 8.26
C THR A 267 25.01 2.93 9.75
N ILE A 268 23.78 2.58 10.09
CA ILE A 268 23.32 2.25 11.43
C ILE A 268 23.06 0.76 11.45
N ARG A 269 23.78 0.04 12.34
CA ARG A 269 23.75 -1.41 12.49
C ARG A 269 23.33 -1.78 13.91
N GLY A 270 23.19 -3.05 14.17
CA GLY A 270 22.88 -3.60 15.49
C GLY A 270 21.52 -4.28 15.55
N PRO A 271 21.12 -4.77 16.73
CA PRO A 271 19.77 -5.27 16.99
C PRO A 271 18.72 -4.21 16.67
N LEU A 272 17.54 -4.62 16.22
CA LEU A 272 16.51 -3.67 15.73
C LEU A 272 16.15 -2.58 16.75
N ILE A 273 16.12 -2.91 18.03
CA ILE A 273 15.82 -1.94 19.09
C ILE A 273 16.87 -0.81 19.12
N GLU A 274 18.16 -1.17 19.03
CA GLU A 274 19.26 -0.20 19.00
C GLU A 274 19.30 0.56 17.67
N GLN A 275 19.02 -0.11 16.55
CA GLN A 275 18.94 0.57 15.26
C GLN A 275 17.88 1.67 15.26
N ILE A 276 16.70 1.40 15.83
CA ILE A 276 15.62 2.38 15.93
C ILE A 276 16.09 3.59 16.76
N ASP A 277 16.63 3.36 17.96
CA ASP A 277 17.04 4.43 18.86
C ASP A 277 18.17 5.27 18.27
N LEU A 278 19.18 4.61 17.67
CA LEU A 278 20.32 5.29 17.02
C LEU A 278 19.88 6.06 15.77
N ALA A 279 18.92 5.53 15.00
CA ALA A 279 18.41 6.19 13.81
C ALA A 279 17.57 7.42 14.17
N VAL A 280 16.66 7.30 15.12
CA VAL A 280 15.84 8.42 15.63
C VAL A 280 16.75 9.52 16.15
N LYS A 281 17.69 9.19 17.04
CA LYS A 281 18.65 10.15 17.57
C LYS A 281 19.45 10.82 16.45
N ALA A 282 20.01 10.05 15.51
CA ALA A 282 20.81 10.60 14.44
C ALA A 282 20.01 11.54 13.52
N VAL A 283 18.74 11.24 13.25
CA VAL A 283 17.86 12.12 12.45
C VAL A 283 17.53 13.38 13.25
N LEU A 284 17.15 13.27 14.53
CA LEU A 284 16.83 14.42 15.37
C LEU A 284 18.05 15.34 15.56
N ASP A 285 19.25 14.79 15.73
CA ASP A 285 20.50 15.55 15.81
C ASP A 285 20.74 16.36 14.52
N GLU A 286 20.42 15.79 13.34
CA GLU A 286 20.49 16.53 12.06
C GLU A 286 19.49 17.67 11.98
N LEU A 287 18.27 17.42 12.43
CA LEU A 287 17.20 18.40 12.43
C LEU A 287 17.49 19.56 13.40
N ALA A 288 18.10 19.28 14.55
CA ALA A 288 18.48 20.28 15.54
C ALA A 288 19.58 21.25 15.06
N GLN A 289 20.42 20.85 14.09
CA GLN A 289 21.52 21.68 13.57
C GLN A 289 21.07 22.84 12.64
N GLY A 290 19.80 22.89 12.27
CA GLY A 290 19.25 23.89 11.38
C GLY A 290 18.66 25.08 12.12
N LEU A 291 19.47 26.06 12.55
CA LEU A 291 18.97 27.36 13.02
C LEU A 291 18.92 28.34 11.84
N THR A 292 17.79 28.99 11.62
CA THR A 292 17.64 30.11 10.66
C THR A 292 17.31 31.39 11.42
N LEU A 293 17.96 32.48 11.03
CA LEU A 293 17.62 33.81 11.54
C LEU A 293 16.31 34.25 10.87
N ALA A 294 15.25 34.42 11.67
CA ALA A 294 13.95 34.87 11.19
C ALA A 294 13.47 36.04 12.01
N GLY A 295 13.44 37.24 11.42
CA GLY A 295 12.93 38.46 12.06
C GLY A 295 13.63 38.83 13.37
N SER A 296 12.98 38.61 14.49
CA SER A 296 13.46 38.96 15.85
C SER A 296 14.14 37.81 16.60
N GLY A 297 14.49 36.68 15.96
CA GLY A 297 15.12 35.57 16.68
C GLY A 297 15.51 34.37 15.80
N PHE A 298 16.14 33.38 16.43
CA PHE A 298 16.48 32.13 15.79
C PHE A 298 15.25 31.19 15.79
N LYS A 299 14.85 30.69 14.63
CA LYS A 299 13.91 29.56 14.51
C LYS A 299 14.67 28.30 14.16
N THR A 300 14.28 27.17 14.74
CA THR A 300 14.72 25.85 14.26
C THR A 300 14.27 25.69 12.82
N ARG A 301 15.18 25.23 11.96
CA ARG A 301 14.90 25.02 10.52
C ARG A 301 13.84 23.95 10.29
N HIS A 302 13.68 23.03 11.23
CA HIS A 302 12.78 21.91 11.16
C HIS A 302 11.76 21.95 12.30
N GLN A 303 10.49 21.76 11.95
CA GLN A 303 9.35 21.84 12.89
C GLN A 303 8.66 20.49 13.09
N TYR A 304 9.33 19.39 12.74
CA TYR A 304 8.74 18.06 12.88
C TYR A 304 8.48 17.70 14.34
N PRO A 305 7.29 17.19 14.70
CA PRO A 305 7.10 16.55 15.98
C PRO A 305 8.02 15.31 16.09
N GLU A 306 8.76 15.19 17.20
CA GLU A 306 9.69 14.07 17.41
C GLU A 306 9.00 12.70 17.29
N ARG A 307 7.75 12.61 17.79
CA ARG A 307 6.94 11.40 17.70
C ARG A 307 6.70 10.96 16.25
N VAL A 308 6.53 11.90 15.33
CA VAL A 308 6.33 11.59 13.89
C VAL A 308 7.60 11.02 13.28
N VAL A 309 8.77 11.59 13.60
CA VAL A 309 10.07 11.08 13.13
C VAL A 309 10.34 9.69 13.69
N LYS A 310 10.08 9.48 14.98
CA LYS A 310 10.20 8.16 15.62
C LYS A 310 9.30 7.14 14.96
N GLU A 311 8.03 7.45 14.79
CA GLU A 311 7.05 6.55 14.18
C GLU A 311 7.40 6.19 12.74
N ALA A 312 7.89 7.16 11.95
CA ALA A 312 8.34 6.92 10.57
C ALA A 312 9.47 5.87 10.50
N ILE A 313 10.42 5.94 11.42
CA ILE A 313 11.55 5.00 11.50
C ILE A 313 11.09 3.64 12.02
N VAL A 314 10.29 3.61 13.08
CA VAL A 314 9.73 2.39 13.67
C VAL A 314 8.91 1.62 12.62
N ASN A 315 8.03 2.31 11.91
CA ASN A 315 7.22 1.70 10.85
C ASN A 315 8.07 1.17 9.70
N ALA A 316 9.12 1.88 9.30
CA ALA A 316 10.04 1.40 8.28
C ALA A 316 10.74 0.10 8.69
N VAL A 317 11.09 -0.06 9.98
CA VAL A 317 11.72 -1.28 10.52
C VAL A 317 10.70 -2.41 10.66
N ILE A 318 9.53 -2.16 11.29
CA ILE A 318 8.52 -3.20 11.55
C ILE A 318 7.91 -3.73 10.25
N HIS A 319 7.69 -2.86 9.25
CA HIS A 319 7.02 -3.24 8.00
C HIS A 319 7.96 -3.54 6.84
N ARG A 320 9.28 -3.49 7.06
CA ARG A 320 10.28 -3.87 6.06
C ARG A 320 10.08 -5.31 5.58
N ASP A 321 10.29 -5.54 4.27
CA ASP A 321 10.45 -6.90 3.73
C ASP A 321 11.90 -7.37 3.91
N TYR A 322 12.13 -8.22 4.91
CA TYR A 322 13.46 -8.74 5.27
C TYR A 322 14.01 -9.81 4.31
N ARG A 323 13.31 -10.13 3.24
CA ARG A 323 13.82 -10.94 2.12
C ARG A 323 14.62 -10.10 1.13
N LEU A 324 14.31 -8.82 1.04
CA LEU A 324 14.87 -7.93 0.03
C LEU A 324 16.27 -7.44 0.44
N ASN A 325 17.23 -7.60 -0.47
CA ASN A 325 18.63 -7.23 -0.26
C ASN A 325 18.84 -5.72 -0.47
N ARG A 326 18.16 -4.88 0.31
CA ARG A 326 18.28 -3.43 0.27
C ARG A 326 18.08 -2.85 1.66
N ASP A 327 18.91 -1.89 2.05
CA ASP A 327 18.84 -1.21 3.35
C ASP A 327 17.66 -0.24 3.40
N ILE A 328 17.15 0.06 4.61
CA ILE A 328 16.27 1.20 4.82
C ILE A 328 17.08 2.47 4.57
N MET A 329 16.54 3.39 3.77
CA MET A 329 17.20 4.64 3.43
C MET A 329 16.47 5.81 4.07
N VAL A 330 17.14 6.55 4.94
CA VAL A 330 16.61 7.81 5.48
C VAL A 330 17.38 8.95 4.83
N ARG A 331 16.66 9.81 4.11
CA ARG A 331 17.22 10.97 3.41
C ARG A 331 16.67 12.25 4.02
N VAL A 332 17.56 13.12 4.48
CA VAL A 332 17.21 14.44 5.01
C VAL A 332 17.58 15.50 3.98
N PHE A 333 16.60 16.26 3.54
CA PHE A 333 16.71 17.41 2.66
C PHE A 333 16.43 18.70 3.41
N ASP A 334 16.57 19.84 2.72
CA ASP A 334 16.31 21.15 3.34
C ASP A 334 14.83 21.38 3.64
N ASP A 335 13.93 20.71 2.93
CA ASP A 335 12.46 20.87 3.01
C ASP A 335 11.69 19.60 3.41
N ARG A 336 12.35 18.44 3.50
CA ARG A 336 11.68 17.18 3.80
C ARG A 336 12.61 16.09 4.32
N ILE A 337 12.01 15.12 4.97
CA ILE A 337 12.61 13.81 5.27
C ILE A 337 11.92 12.77 4.39
N VAL A 338 12.71 11.87 3.81
CA VAL A 338 12.20 10.70 3.08
C VAL A 338 12.71 9.43 3.74
N VAL A 339 11.81 8.61 4.24
CA VAL A 339 12.10 7.28 4.78
C VAL A 339 11.64 6.25 3.76
N GLU A 340 12.59 5.53 3.16
CA GLU A 340 12.32 4.50 2.16
C GLU A 340 12.62 3.12 2.75
N SER A 341 11.62 2.25 2.79
CA SER A 341 11.73 0.87 3.29
C SER A 341 11.48 -0.13 2.16
N PRO A 342 12.28 -1.22 2.07
CA PRO A 342 12.03 -2.29 1.11
C PRO A 342 10.70 -2.99 1.37
N GLY A 343 9.94 -3.22 0.30
CA GLY A 343 8.61 -3.82 0.31
C GLY A 343 7.49 -2.80 0.12
N LEU A 344 6.30 -3.29 -0.21
CA LEU A 344 5.10 -2.49 -0.44
C LEU A 344 4.21 -2.46 0.82
N LEU A 345 3.12 -1.71 0.80
CA LEU A 345 2.12 -1.75 1.87
C LEU A 345 1.49 -3.14 1.99
N PRO A 346 1.33 -3.66 3.22
CA PRO A 346 0.84 -5.03 3.42
C PRO A 346 -0.67 -5.17 3.12
N GLY A 347 -1.04 -6.30 2.55
CA GLY A 347 -2.43 -6.67 2.34
C GLY A 347 -3.21 -5.72 1.44
N ALA A 348 -4.37 -5.28 1.90
CA ALA A 348 -5.27 -4.36 1.19
C ALA A 348 -5.00 -2.87 1.50
N ILE A 349 -3.95 -2.56 2.27
CA ILE A 349 -3.60 -1.18 2.58
C ILE A 349 -3.03 -0.50 1.33
N THR A 350 -3.50 0.71 1.06
CA THR A 350 -3.06 1.59 -0.02
C THR A 350 -2.66 2.94 0.54
N SER A 351 -1.96 3.77 -0.23
CA SER A 351 -1.63 5.14 0.19
C SER A 351 -2.88 6.01 0.42
N ALA A 352 -3.99 5.71 -0.25
CA ALA A 352 -5.25 6.42 -0.08
C ALA A 352 -5.99 6.06 1.22
N ASN A 353 -5.90 4.80 1.66
CA ASN A 353 -6.64 4.34 2.84
C ASN A 353 -5.79 4.15 4.10
N ILE A 354 -4.47 4.33 4.03
CA ILE A 354 -3.53 4.03 5.13
C ILE A 354 -3.87 4.77 6.43
N GLN A 355 -4.40 5.99 6.34
CA GLN A 355 -4.81 6.78 7.50
C GLN A 355 -5.97 6.12 8.28
N TYR A 356 -6.85 5.39 7.59
CA TYR A 356 -8.07 4.79 8.16
C TYR A 356 -7.97 3.27 8.26
N ALA A 357 -7.00 2.66 7.59
CA ALA A 357 -6.81 1.22 7.58
C ALA A 357 -6.47 0.70 9.00
N ARG A 358 -6.95 -0.51 9.29
CA ARG A 358 -6.50 -1.22 10.50
C ARG A 358 -5.03 -1.59 10.33
N SER A 359 -4.26 -1.44 11.40
CA SER A 359 -2.85 -1.85 11.42
C SER A 359 -2.73 -3.35 11.10
N LYS A 360 -1.82 -3.66 10.18
CA LYS A 360 -1.42 -5.02 9.85
C LYS A 360 0.10 -5.04 9.72
N ALA A 361 0.78 -5.54 10.74
CA ALA A 361 2.23 -5.67 10.69
C ALA A 361 2.63 -6.71 9.64
N ARG A 362 3.62 -6.38 8.79
CA ARG A 362 4.26 -7.36 7.91
C ARG A 362 5.04 -8.40 8.71
N ASN A 363 5.65 -7.96 9.81
CA ASN A 363 6.46 -8.76 10.72
C ASN A 363 5.84 -8.75 12.14
N PRO A 364 4.71 -9.46 12.36
CA PRO A 364 4.01 -9.43 13.64
C PRO A 364 4.84 -10.00 14.80
N LEU A 365 5.73 -10.94 14.53
CA LEU A 365 6.60 -11.53 15.54
C LEU A 365 7.65 -10.52 16.02
N ILE A 366 8.26 -9.76 15.11
CA ILE A 366 9.16 -8.64 15.46
C ILE A 366 8.39 -7.57 16.22
N ALA A 367 7.23 -7.14 15.70
CA ALA A 367 6.41 -6.09 16.32
C ALA A 367 5.99 -6.45 17.74
N SER A 368 5.56 -7.69 17.98
CA SER A 368 5.15 -8.16 19.32
C SER A 368 6.33 -8.24 20.30
N ASN A 369 7.50 -8.70 19.85
CA ASN A 369 8.67 -8.80 20.73
C ASN A 369 9.33 -7.45 21.00
N LEU A 370 9.28 -6.48 20.09
CA LEU A 370 9.76 -5.11 20.35
C LEU A 370 8.98 -4.43 21.50
N ARG A 371 7.73 -4.80 21.72
CA ARG A 371 6.91 -4.29 22.83
C ARG A 371 7.29 -4.84 24.21
N GLU A 372 8.00 -5.96 24.24
CA GLU A 372 8.41 -6.62 25.48
C GLU A 372 9.73 -6.08 26.06
N PHE A 373 10.41 -5.16 25.36
CA PHE A 373 11.57 -4.48 25.90
C PHE A 373 11.18 -3.49 27.00
N ALA A 374 12.09 -3.18 27.92
CA ALA A 374 11.88 -2.25 29.03
C ALA A 374 11.42 -0.85 28.56
N VAL A 375 11.93 -0.41 27.43
CA VAL A 375 11.52 0.82 26.74
C VAL A 375 11.08 0.46 25.33
N PRO A 376 9.79 0.17 25.11
CA PRO A 376 9.31 -0.23 23.78
C PRO A 376 9.42 0.93 22.79
N PRO A 377 9.87 0.68 21.54
CA PRO A 377 9.92 1.70 20.51
C PRO A 377 8.53 2.05 19.98
N ASN A 378 7.59 1.09 20.02
CA ASN A 378 6.21 1.20 19.59
C ASN A 378 5.24 0.85 20.73
N ILE A 379 4.18 1.60 20.87
CA ILE A 379 3.13 1.37 21.89
C ILE A 379 1.94 0.63 21.29
N ASP A 380 1.85 0.59 20.02
CA ASP A 380 0.92 0.16 19.00
C ASP A 380 -0.38 -0.53 19.42
N ASP A 381 -1.48 0.15 19.00
CA ASP A 381 -2.79 -0.43 18.69
C ASP A 381 -3.29 0.02 17.29
N GLY A 382 -2.37 0.28 16.33
CA GLY A 382 -2.73 0.76 15.00
C GLY A 382 -3.00 2.27 14.90
N GLU A 383 -2.66 3.03 15.93
CA GLU A 383 -2.84 4.49 15.96
C GLU A 383 -1.63 5.27 15.43
N GLY A 384 -0.48 4.62 15.22
CA GLY A 384 0.77 5.29 14.84
C GLY A 384 0.64 6.16 13.60
N VAL A 385 0.06 5.64 12.52
CA VAL A 385 -0.16 6.41 11.29
C VAL A 385 -1.15 7.54 11.52
N ARG A 386 -2.28 7.29 12.21
CA ARG A 386 -3.28 8.34 12.53
C ARG A 386 -2.66 9.45 13.38
N MET A 387 -1.85 9.08 14.37
CA MET A 387 -1.10 10.01 15.18
C MET A 387 -0.18 10.89 14.33
N MET A 388 0.56 10.31 13.38
CA MET A 388 1.43 11.07 12.47
C MET A 388 0.64 12.13 11.68
N PHE A 389 -0.53 11.78 11.12
CA PHE A 389 -1.40 12.75 10.43
C PHE A 389 -1.87 13.85 11.38
N GLY A 390 -2.32 13.49 12.58
CA GLY A 390 -2.78 14.45 13.59
C GLY A 390 -1.70 15.41 14.07
N GLU A 391 -0.52 14.90 14.42
CA GLU A 391 0.61 15.70 14.89
C GLU A 391 1.14 16.65 13.80
N MET A 392 1.24 16.17 12.52
CA MET A 392 1.64 17.03 11.41
C MET A 392 0.59 18.11 11.16
N ALA A 393 -0.70 17.80 11.28
CA ALA A 393 -1.77 18.78 11.17
C ALA A 393 -1.73 19.81 12.30
N ALA A 394 -1.49 19.39 13.55
CA ALA A 394 -1.35 20.27 14.72
C ALA A 394 -0.14 21.19 14.58
N ALA A 395 0.96 20.71 13.99
CA ALA A 395 2.14 21.49 13.66
C ALA A 395 1.96 22.38 12.41
N GLN A 396 0.78 22.40 11.79
CA GLN A 396 0.47 23.12 10.55
C GLN A 396 1.37 22.73 9.36
N LEU A 397 1.87 21.49 9.36
CA LEU A 397 2.67 20.91 8.28
C LEU A 397 1.78 20.12 7.30
N TYR A 398 2.30 19.85 6.12
CA TYR A 398 1.64 18.96 5.17
C TYR A 398 1.50 17.54 5.73
N PRO A 399 0.43 16.79 5.39
CA PRO A 399 0.25 15.42 5.87
C PRO A 399 1.36 14.50 5.35
N PRO A 400 1.66 13.39 6.05
CA PRO A 400 2.59 12.37 5.60
C PRO A 400 2.19 11.83 4.22
N GLN A 401 3.17 11.72 3.30
CA GLN A 401 2.96 11.23 1.94
C GLN A 401 3.54 9.84 1.78
N TYR A 402 2.71 8.85 1.45
CA TYR A 402 3.12 7.49 1.17
C TYR A 402 3.11 7.21 -0.33
N ARG A 403 4.23 6.69 -0.84
CA ARG A 403 4.37 6.32 -2.25
C ARG A 403 4.99 4.94 -2.38
N GLN A 404 4.36 4.06 -3.12
CA GLN A 404 4.93 2.76 -3.49
C GLN A 404 5.65 2.88 -4.84
N ASN A 405 6.87 2.36 -4.91
CA ASN A 405 7.64 2.28 -6.14
C ASN A 405 7.70 0.82 -6.58
N THR A 406 6.90 0.47 -7.58
CA THR A 406 6.78 -0.88 -8.15
C THR A 406 7.61 -1.06 -9.42
N GLU A 407 8.14 0.03 -9.98
CA GLU A 407 8.93 0.02 -11.23
C GLU A 407 10.43 -0.17 -10.95
N ALA A 408 10.88 0.00 -9.71
CA ALA A 408 12.27 -0.22 -9.34
C ALA A 408 12.63 -1.72 -9.33
N ALA A 409 13.91 -2.03 -9.52
CA ALA A 409 14.43 -3.40 -9.42
C ALA A 409 14.15 -4.06 -8.05
N VAL A 410 13.95 -3.26 -7.01
CA VAL A 410 13.48 -3.67 -5.68
C VAL A 410 12.33 -2.77 -5.31
N GLU A 411 11.16 -3.37 -5.08
CA GLU A 411 9.95 -2.67 -4.64
C GLU A 411 10.18 -1.96 -3.30
N THR A 412 9.75 -0.71 -3.19
CA THR A 412 9.93 0.09 -1.97
C THR A 412 8.71 0.92 -1.63
N LEU A 413 8.52 1.17 -0.34
CA LEU A 413 7.59 2.15 0.20
C LEU A 413 8.38 3.37 0.68
N SER A 414 8.05 4.54 0.16
CA SER A 414 8.61 5.81 0.62
C SER A 414 7.57 6.57 1.42
N LEU A 415 7.97 7.03 2.61
CA LEU A 415 7.25 8.01 3.41
C LEU A 415 7.98 9.35 3.32
N THR A 416 7.30 10.39 2.86
CA THR A 416 7.82 11.76 2.84
C THR A 416 7.12 12.61 3.90
N LEU A 417 7.91 13.26 4.74
CA LEU A 417 7.48 14.25 5.71
C LEU A 417 8.00 15.62 5.26
N PHE A 418 7.11 16.55 4.92
CA PHE A 418 7.51 17.91 4.52
C PHE A 418 7.68 18.82 5.72
N ASN A 419 8.72 19.65 5.68
CA ASN A 419 8.99 20.73 6.65
C ASN A 419 8.53 22.09 6.09
N GLU A 420 7.35 22.12 5.53
CA GLU A 420 6.77 23.33 4.96
C GLU A 420 5.41 23.58 5.61
N ASP A 421 5.16 24.85 5.99
CA ASP A 421 3.86 25.26 6.50
C ASP A 421 2.78 24.97 5.46
N ARG A 422 1.72 24.30 5.90
CA ARG A 422 0.55 23.98 5.09
C ARG A 422 -0.30 25.26 4.93
N PRO A 423 -0.47 25.80 3.73
CA PRO A 423 -1.40 26.92 3.55
C PRO A 423 -2.82 26.53 3.98
N ALA A 424 -3.55 27.44 4.63
CA ALA A 424 -4.94 27.21 5.01
C ALA A 424 -5.81 26.74 3.82
N VAL A 425 -5.59 27.36 2.66
CA VAL A 425 -6.24 27.01 1.38
C VAL A 425 -6.04 25.54 0.97
N TRP A 426 -4.94 24.89 1.34
CA TRP A 426 -4.75 23.47 1.03
C TRP A 426 -5.81 22.60 1.70
N VAL A 427 -6.20 22.92 2.93
CA VAL A 427 -7.23 22.15 3.65
C VAL A 427 -8.55 22.20 2.89
N GLU A 428 -8.95 23.41 2.48
CA GLU A 428 -10.19 23.63 1.73
C GLU A 428 -10.18 22.95 0.35
N VAL A 429 -9.03 22.99 -0.33
CA VAL A 429 -8.82 22.31 -1.62
C VAL A 429 -8.85 20.79 -1.45
N ASN A 430 -8.19 20.25 -0.43
CA ASN A 430 -8.17 18.82 -0.16
C ASN A 430 -9.59 18.30 0.18
N ASP A 431 -10.28 18.98 1.08
CA ASP A 431 -11.68 18.68 1.44
C ASP A 431 -12.61 18.76 0.23
N TRP A 432 -12.36 19.71 -0.67
CA TRP A 432 -13.13 19.83 -1.90
C TRP A 432 -12.89 18.63 -2.83
N VAL A 433 -11.62 18.22 -3.02
CA VAL A 433 -11.25 17.06 -3.84
C VAL A 433 -11.83 15.76 -3.27
N GLU A 434 -11.82 15.59 -1.96
CA GLU A 434 -12.40 14.41 -1.30
C GLU A 434 -13.91 14.30 -1.53
N ARG A 435 -14.64 15.44 -1.53
CA ARG A 435 -16.11 15.45 -1.67
C ARG A 435 -16.58 15.47 -3.11
N ASN A 436 -15.85 16.13 -4.01
CA ASN A 436 -16.32 16.42 -5.37
C ASN A 436 -15.49 15.72 -6.46
N GLY A 437 -14.39 15.04 -6.08
CA GLY A 437 -13.47 14.43 -7.04
C GLY A 437 -12.51 15.44 -7.67
N PRO A 438 -12.11 15.25 -8.95
CA PRO A 438 -11.03 16.02 -9.56
C PRO A 438 -11.28 17.53 -9.59
N ILE A 439 -10.26 18.31 -9.20
CA ILE A 439 -10.30 19.77 -9.12
C ILE A 439 -9.64 20.43 -10.36
N ALA A 440 -10.24 21.50 -10.86
CA ALA A 440 -9.69 22.31 -11.94
C ALA A 440 -9.16 23.66 -11.43
N ASN A 441 -8.40 24.37 -12.28
CA ASN A 441 -7.88 25.70 -11.95
C ASN A 441 -8.98 26.67 -11.51
N ALA A 442 -10.14 26.65 -12.18
CA ALA A 442 -11.26 27.52 -11.88
C ALA A 442 -11.84 27.28 -10.47
N ASP A 443 -11.79 26.04 -9.97
CA ASP A 443 -12.26 25.70 -8.64
C ASP A 443 -11.29 26.22 -7.58
N VAL A 444 -9.99 26.07 -7.81
CA VAL A 444 -8.95 26.65 -6.94
C VAL A 444 -9.06 28.17 -6.88
N CYS A 445 -9.36 28.83 -8.02
CA CYS A 445 -9.60 30.29 -8.04
C CYS A 445 -10.73 30.68 -7.09
N LYS A 446 -11.83 29.90 -7.09
CA LYS A 446 -12.99 30.16 -6.23
C LYS A 446 -12.68 29.91 -4.76
N ILE A 447 -12.10 28.73 -4.45
CA ILE A 447 -11.77 28.31 -3.07
C ILE A 447 -10.75 29.27 -2.44
N ALA A 448 -9.67 29.57 -3.17
CA ALA A 448 -8.57 30.38 -2.66
C ALA A 448 -8.76 31.90 -2.81
N ALA A 449 -9.82 32.33 -3.50
CA ALA A 449 -10.04 33.73 -3.89
C ALA A 449 -8.82 34.36 -4.60
N VAL A 450 -8.23 33.64 -5.56
CA VAL A 450 -7.02 34.03 -6.30
C VAL A 450 -7.27 34.06 -7.81
N ASP A 451 -6.37 34.74 -8.55
CA ASP A 451 -6.37 34.71 -10.01
C ASP A 451 -5.90 33.36 -10.58
N THR A 452 -6.14 33.17 -11.89
CA THR A 452 -5.81 31.93 -12.62
C THR A 452 -4.31 31.63 -12.62
N LEU A 453 -3.45 32.66 -12.61
CA LEU A 453 -1.99 32.48 -12.61
C LEU A 453 -1.52 31.95 -11.25
N LYS A 454 -2.04 32.51 -10.15
CA LYS A 454 -1.71 32.09 -8.80
C LYS A 454 -2.26 30.70 -8.51
N ALA A 455 -3.50 30.39 -8.93
CA ALA A 455 -4.08 29.07 -8.84
C ALA A 455 -3.25 28.03 -9.60
N SER A 456 -2.79 28.34 -10.82
CA SER A 456 -1.91 27.46 -11.59
C SER A 456 -0.57 27.20 -10.90
N LYS A 457 0.02 28.20 -10.24
CA LYS A 457 1.24 28.02 -9.45
C LYS A 457 1.01 27.12 -8.24
N MET A 458 -0.12 27.28 -7.56
CA MET A 458 -0.50 26.45 -6.40
C MET A 458 -0.70 24.99 -6.83
N LEU A 459 -1.48 24.75 -7.89
CA LEU A 459 -1.68 23.41 -8.44
C LEU A 459 -0.38 22.73 -8.84
N ARG A 460 0.50 23.46 -9.55
CA ARG A 460 1.83 22.94 -9.91
C ARG A 460 2.65 22.57 -8.68
N ALA A 461 2.69 23.45 -7.68
CA ALA A 461 3.42 23.20 -6.44
C ALA A 461 2.88 21.96 -5.68
N TRP A 462 1.58 21.73 -5.69
CA TRP A 462 0.98 20.53 -5.08
C TRP A 462 1.24 19.26 -5.89
N VAL A 463 1.30 19.35 -7.22
CA VAL A 463 1.72 18.24 -8.09
C VAL A 463 3.20 17.90 -7.88
N GLU A 464 4.08 18.89 -7.83
CA GLU A 464 5.51 18.70 -7.57
C GLU A 464 5.77 18.05 -6.19
N ARG A 465 4.91 18.31 -5.21
CA ARG A 465 4.94 17.66 -3.89
C ARG A 465 4.27 16.28 -3.86
N GLY A 466 3.65 15.85 -4.95
CA GLY A 466 2.90 14.59 -5.00
C GLY A 466 1.60 14.61 -4.18
N LEU A 467 1.09 15.79 -3.85
CA LEU A 467 -0.19 15.98 -3.15
C LEU A 467 -1.38 15.87 -4.10
N LEU A 468 -1.17 16.21 -5.37
CA LEU A 468 -2.13 16.05 -6.46
C LEU A 468 -1.43 15.41 -7.65
N GLU A 469 -2.18 14.74 -8.51
CA GLU A 469 -1.72 14.26 -9.81
C GLU A 469 -2.64 14.77 -10.93
N PRO A 470 -2.10 15.06 -12.13
CA PRO A 470 -2.91 15.47 -13.26
C PRO A 470 -3.70 14.27 -13.79
N LEU A 471 -4.96 14.48 -14.17
CA LEU A 471 -5.77 13.48 -14.87
C LEU A 471 -5.21 13.26 -16.28
N PRO A 472 -4.91 12.01 -16.66
CA PRO A 472 -4.44 11.69 -18.00
C PRO A 472 -5.49 11.99 -19.07
N GLY A 473 -5.04 12.28 -20.31
CA GLY A 473 -5.93 12.45 -21.46
C GLY A 473 -6.63 13.81 -21.58
N ARG A 474 -6.36 14.77 -20.69
CA ARG A 474 -6.93 16.13 -20.78
C ARG A 474 -5.95 17.12 -21.41
N ALA A 475 -6.48 18.02 -22.25
CA ALA A 475 -5.69 19.13 -22.81
C ALA A 475 -5.33 20.14 -21.69
N ARG A 476 -4.22 20.89 -21.87
CA ARG A 476 -3.76 21.91 -20.90
C ARG A 476 -4.84 22.94 -20.53
N SER A 477 -5.71 23.30 -21.47
CA SER A 477 -6.83 24.25 -21.25
C SER A 477 -7.93 23.68 -20.35
N ASN A 478 -8.02 22.35 -20.19
CA ASN A 478 -9.03 21.66 -19.40
C ASN A 478 -8.37 20.68 -18.42
N ALA A 479 -7.18 21.02 -17.92
CA ALA A 479 -6.45 20.21 -16.96
C ALA A 479 -7.23 20.14 -15.64
N ALA A 480 -7.36 18.93 -15.10
CA ALA A 480 -7.89 18.70 -13.78
C ALA A 480 -6.94 17.78 -13.00
N TYR A 481 -7.01 17.87 -11.69
CA TYR A 481 -6.09 17.23 -10.77
C TYR A 481 -6.88 16.46 -9.73
N ARG A 482 -6.34 15.34 -9.29
CA ARG A 482 -6.94 14.50 -8.24
C ARG A 482 -5.90 14.18 -7.17
N GLN A 483 -6.33 13.59 -6.06
CA GLN A 483 -5.38 12.98 -5.12
C GLN A 483 -4.61 11.85 -5.83
N PRO A 484 -3.33 11.62 -5.50
CA PRO A 484 -2.55 10.53 -6.08
C PRO A 484 -3.22 9.20 -5.79
N SER A 485 -3.66 8.53 -6.83
CA SER A 485 -4.27 7.21 -6.76
C SER A 485 -3.29 6.18 -7.31
N GLN A 486 -3.17 5.05 -6.64
CA GLN A 486 -2.34 3.93 -7.10
C GLN A 486 -3.11 2.90 -7.93
N ALA A 487 -4.42 3.05 -8.02
CA ALA A 487 -5.29 2.23 -8.85
C ALA A 487 -6.03 3.14 -9.83
N ASP A 488 -6.16 2.70 -11.07
CA ASP A 488 -7.05 3.33 -12.05
C ASP A 488 -8.43 3.56 -11.44
N ASP A 489 -8.80 4.83 -11.22
CA ASP A 489 -10.07 5.25 -10.58
C ASP A 489 -11.34 4.93 -11.36
N GLN A 490 -11.30 3.99 -12.26
CA GLN A 490 -12.52 3.40 -12.83
C GLN A 490 -13.38 2.70 -11.74
N LEU A 491 -12.75 2.38 -10.58
CA LEU A 491 -13.46 1.92 -9.38
C LEU A 491 -14.25 3.02 -8.66
N GLY A 492 -13.91 4.29 -8.82
CA GLY A 492 -14.65 5.45 -8.27
C GLY A 492 -16.10 5.55 -8.77
N LEU A 493 -16.39 4.93 -9.90
CA LEU A 493 -17.77 4.76 -10.39
C LEU A 493 -18.65 3.90 -9.45
N LEU A 494 -18.07 3.25 -8.44
CA LEU A 494 -18.76 2.32 -7.54
C LEU A 494 -18.79 2.77 -6.07
N GLN A 495 -18.09 3.83 -5.69
CA GLN A 495 -18.00 4.27 -4.29
C GLN A 495 -19.21 5.07 -3.80
N ALA A 496 -20.07 5.55 -4.68
CA ALA A 496 -21.20 6.42 -4.31
C ALA A 496 -22.39 5.69 -3.64
N ASP A 497 -22.42 4.37 -3.59
CA ASP A 497 -23.62 3.61 -3.20
C ASP A 497 -23.53 2.90 -1.83
N ASP A 498 -22.40 2.96 -1.11
CA ASP A 498 -22.24 2.26 0.19
C ASP A 498 -22.72 3.08 1.43
N GLU A 499 -23.06 4.38 1.28
CA GLU A 499 -23.46 5.22 2.43
C GLU A 499 -24.96 5.20 2.78
N SER A 500 -25.81 4.47 2.05
CA SER A 500 -27.27 4.43 2.33
C SER A 500 -27.76 3.25 3.17
N GLY A 501 -26.87 2.51 3.81
CA GLY A 501 -27.21 1.40 4.71
C GLY A 501 -27.36 1.82 6.17
N THR A 502 -28.19 2.82 6.49
CA THR A 502 -28.70 2.99 7.86
C THR A 502 -29.75 1.92 8.12
N GLU A 503 -29.44 0.96 8.96
CA GLU A 503 -30.40 0.02 9.52
C GLU A 503 -31.53 0.78 10.24
N PRO A 504 -32.80 0.42 10.05
CA PRO A 504 -33.85 0.92 10.89
C PRO A 504 -33.75 0.28 12.28
N SER A 505 -33.61 1.13 13.29
CA SER A 505 -33.71 0.75 14.70
C SER A 505 -35.04 0.02 14.95
N ALA A 506 -34.93 -1.26 15.31
CA ALA A 506 -36.08 -1.99 15.88
C ALA A 506 -36.39 -1.42 17.26
N GLY A 507 -37.64 -0.93 17.43
CA GLY A 507 -38.22 -0.61 18.71
C GLY A 507 -38.61 -1.85 19.52
#